data_50830939dab94303b44241171019cdb3
#
_entry.id   50830939dab94303b44241171019cdb3
#
_cell.length_a   1.000
_cell.length_b   1.000
_cell.length_c   1.000
_cell.angle_alpha   90.00
_cell.angle_beta   90.00
_cell.angle_gamma   90.00
#
_symmetry.space_group_name_H-M   'P 1'
#
loop_
_entity.id
_entity.type
_entity.pdbx_description
1 polymer ?
#
loop_
_entity_poly.entity_id
_entity_poly.type
_entity_poly.pdbx_seq_one_letter_code
_entity_poly.pdbx_strand_id
1 'polypeptide(L)'
;TTYRTERTLEPGPSQIRLGHWIVVSLPIFLVEGFFFLLTNADVLLVGYFMRPEDVAVYFATVKTLALVHFVYFAVKAGAAQRYAQYAHSGDQARLAAFARDTVSWTFWPSLMMGGVVLLLGQPMLMLFGEAFVAGYPLLFPLVAGVVIRAAVGPAESLLTMSGHQNVCAAIYGAALACNIALTALLIPVLGLWGVALATALAICLEAALLAYVIWRRLGILMFILAPQPTPKEAA
;
A
#
# COMPACT_ATOMS: atom_id res chain seq x y z
N THR A 1 7.72 -31.30 -1.87
CA THR A 1 9.10 -31.45 -1.31
C THR A 1 9.13 -31.10 0.18
N THR A 2 8.27 -30.24 0.71
CA THR A 2 8.20 -29.84 2.12
C THR A 2 7.79 -30.99 3.06
N TYR A 3 6.83 -31.83 2.63
CA TYR A 3 6.35 -32.98 3.43
C TYR A 3 7.43 -34.07 3.71
N ARG A 4 8.51 -34.09 2.95
CA ARG A 4 9.58 -35.09 3.12
C ARG A 4 10.62 -34.68 4.14
N THR A 5 10.81 -33.37 4.37
CA THR A 5 11.75 -32.80 5.34
C THR A 5 11.21 -32.86 6.78
N GLU A 6 9.89 -32.75 6.97
CA GLU A 6 9.28 -32.82 8.32
C GLU A 6 9.41 -34.20 8.98
N ARG A 7 9.55 -35.29 8.18
CA ARG A 7 9.72 -36.64 8.73
C ARG A 7 11.11 -36.95 9.28
N THR A 8 12.09 -36.09 9.05
CA THR A 8 13.48 -36.28 9.49
C THR A 8 13.90 -35.36 10.64
N LEU A 9 13.02 -34.45 11.07
CA LEU A 9 13.29 -33.57 12.21
C LEU A 9 12.75 -34.24 13.48
N GLU A 10 13.62 -34.45 14.46
CA GLU A 10 13.18 -34.85 15.80
C GLU A 10 12.27 -33.77 16.38
N PRO A 11 11.14 -34.15 17.01
CA PRO A 11 10.25 -33.19 17.63
C PRO A 11 10.96 -32.50 18.80
N GLY A 12 11.39 -31.27 18.56
CA GLY A 12 11.97 -30.41 19.61
C GLY A 12 10.92 -30.03 20.66
N PRO A 13 11.33 -29.61 21.88
CA PRO A 13 10.40 -29.20 22.91
C PRO A 13 9.51 -28.05 22.42
N SER A 14 8.20 -28.27 22.44
CA SER A 14 7.20 -27.26 22.09
C SER A 14 7.24 -26.14 23.13
N GLN A 15 7.80 -24.98 22.77
CA GLN A 15 7.80 -23.79 23.61
C GLN A 15 6.75 -22.79 23.12
N ILE A 16 5.62 -22.72 23.83
CA ILE A 16 4.59 -21.71 23.55
C ILE A 16 4.95 -20.43 24.31
N ARG A 17 5.46 -19.41 23.60
CA ARG A 17 5.79 -18.09 24.15
C ARG A 17 4.74 -17.06 23.73
N LEU A 18 3.54 -17.14 24.25
CA LEU A 18 2.41 -16.26 23.87
C LEU A 18 2.76 -14.76 23.94
N GLY A 19 3.45 -14.33 25.01
CA GLY A 19 3.85 -12.93 25.15
C GLY A 19 4.76 -12.45 24.01
N HIS A 20 5.72 -13.27 23.59
CA HIS A 20 6.59 -12.95 22.47
C HIS A 20 5.81 -12.90 21.14
N TRP A 21 4.90 -13.84 20.94
CA TRP A 21 4.07 -13.85 19.73
C TRP A 21 3.16 -12.61 19.65
N ILE A 22 2.53 -12.21 20.74
CA ILE A 22 1.70 -11.01 20.78
C ILE A 22 2.53 -9.75 20.45
N VAL A 23 3.71 -9.61 21.05
CA VAL A 23 4.59 -8.45 20.82
C VAL A 23 5.04 -8.33 19.35
N VAL A 24 5.24 -9.45 18.66
CA VAL A 24 5.64 -9.44 17.25
C VAL A 24 4.43 -9.34 16.31
N SER A 25 3.36 -10.08 16.60
CA SER A 25 2.20 -10.18 15.71
C SER A 25 1.29 -8.96 15.79
N LEU A 26 1.16 -8.33 16.96
CA LEU A 26 0.26 -7.19 17.14
C LEU A 26 0.62 -5.99 16.27
N PRO A 27 1.88 -5.55 16.18
CA PRO A 27 2.25 -4.46 15.26
C PRO A 27 1.98 -4.78 13.79
N ILE A 28 2.23 -6.03 13.36
CA ILE A 28 1.96 -6.48 11.99
C ILE A 28 0.44 -6.45 11.73
N PHE A 29 -0.36 -6.95 12.67
CA PHE A 29 -1.82 -6.87 12.60
C PHE A 29 -2.32 -5.42 12.52
N LEU A 30 -1.71 -4.51 13.28
CA LEU A 30 -2.04 -3.08 13.22
C LEU A 30 -1.67 -2.46 11.86
N VAL A 31 -0.53 -2.84 11.25
CA VAL A 31 -0.15 -2.38 9.90
C VAL A 31 -1.21 -2.78 8.89
N GLU A 32 -1.56 -4.07 8.84
CA GLU A 32 -2.57 -4.57 7.88
C GLU A 32 -3.98 -4.01 8.21
N GLY A 33 -4.32 -3.89 9.50
CA GLY A 33 -5.59 -3.31 9.95
C GLY A 33 -5.74 -1.84 9.58
N PHE A 34 -4.72 -1.02 9.80
CA PHE A 34 -4.73 0.39 9.42
C PHE A 34 -4.72 0.55 7.89
N PHE A 35 -3.99 -0.30 7.17
CA PHE A 35 -4.05 -0.32 5.72
C PHE A 35 -5.46 -0.66 5.22
N PHE A 36 -6.10 -1.68 5.79
CA PHE A 36 -7.47 -2.04 5.47
C PHE A 36 -8.44 -0.89 5.76
N LEU A 37 -8.30 -0.24 6.90
CA LEU A 37 -9.11 0.93 7.24
C LEU A 37 -8.81 2.11 6.29
N LEU A 38 -7.56 2.39 5.96
CA LEU A 38 -7.19 3.47 5.05
C LEU A 38 -7.82 3.30 3.66
N THR A 39 -8.00 2.06 3.21
CA THR A 39 -8.60 1.74 1.90
C THR A 39 -10.13 1.59 1.92
N ASN A 40 -10.77 1.66 3.09
CA ASN A 40 -12.23 1.48 3.21
C ASN A 40 -12.92 2.51 4.11
N ALA A 41 -12.18 3.26 4.95
CA ALA A 41 -12.75 4.24 5.86
C ALA A 41 -13.45 5.39 5.14
N ASP A 42 -12.97 5.74 3.96
CA ASP A 42 -13.56 6.74 3.08
C ASP A 42 -15.01 6.38 2.70
N VAL A 43 -15.27 5.11 2.34
CA VAL A 43 -16.63 4.62 2.05
C VAL A 43 -17.53 4.72 3.29
N LEU A 44 -17.00 4.41 4.48
CA LEU A 44 -17.76 4.52 5.74
C LEU A 44 -18.08 6.00 6.05
N LEU A 45 -17.14 6.90 5.82
CA LEU A 45 -17.34 8.33 6.03
C LEU A 45 -18.35 8.90 5.03
N VAL A 46 -18.31 8.49 3.74
CA VAL A 46 -19.32 8.84 2.77
C VAL A 46 -20.70 8.36 3.25
N GLY A 47 -20.79 7.12 3.79
CA GLY A 47 -22.04 6.58 4.32
C GLY A 47 -22.59 7.33 5.53
N TYR A 48 -21.72 7.98 6.32
CA TYR A 48 -22.14 8.79 7.46
C TYR A 48 -22.60 10.20 7.08
N PHE A 49 -21.95 10.82 6.06
CA PHE A 49 -22.18 12.23 5.72
C PHE A 49 -23.08 12.43 4.50
N MET A 50 -23.27 11.42 3.65
CA MET A 50 -23.91 11.55 2.36
C MET A 50 -25.05 10.54 2.18
N ARG A 51 -25.79 10.66 1.06
CA ARG A 51 -26.93 9.78 0.77
C ARG A 51 -26.47 8.39 0.27
N PRO A 52 -27.29 7.36 0.41
CA PRO A 52 -26.98 6.00 -0.05
C PRO A 52 -26.57 5.91 -1.53
N GLU A 53 -27.14 6.77 -2.38
CA GLU A 53 -26.82 6.83 -3.81
C GLU A 53 -25.37 7.27 -4.02
N ASP A 54 -24.91 8.28 -3.27
CA ASP A 54 -23.54 8.79 -3.33
C ASP A 54 -22.54 7.72 -2.83
N VAL A 55 -22.91 6.97 -1.78
CA VAL A 55 -22.13 5.83 -1.28
C VAL A 55 -21.96 4.78 -2.37
N ALA A 56 -23.04 4.44 -3.07
CA ALA A 56 -23.00 3.44 -4.13
C ALA A 56 -22.08 3.87 -5.29
N VAL A 57 -22.17 5.12 -5.73
CA VAL A 57 -21.32 5.70 -6.78
C VAL A 57 -19.84 5.68 -6.36
N TYR A 58 -19.55 6.16 -5.14
CA TYR A 58 -18.18 6.18 -4.62
C TYR A 58 -17.62 4.76 -4.47
N PHE A 59 -18.40 3.83 -3.92
CA PHE A 59 -18.00 2.44 -3.77
C PHE A 59 -17.65 1.78 -5.09
N ALA A 60 -18.50 1.94 -6.14
CA ALA A 60 -18.21 1.42 -7.46
C ALA A 60 -16.91 2.01 -8.05
N THR A 61 -16.68 3.31 -7.83
CA THR A 61 -15.47 4.00 -8.25
C THR A 61 -14.22 3.40 -7.58
N VAL A 62 -14.25 3.20 -6.27
CA VAL A 62 -13.12 2.59 -5.51
C VAL A 62 -12.92 1.13 -5.92
N LYS A 63 -13.99 0.37 -6.18
CA LYS A 63 -13.85 -1.02 -6.68
C LYS A 63 -13.25 -1.10 -8.07
N THR A 64 -13.53 -0.13 -8.93
CA THR A 64 -12.84 -0.01 -10.23
C THR A 64 -11.33 0.28 -10.05
N LEU A 65 -10.97 1.11 -9.07
CA LEU A 65 -9.57 1.38 -8.72
C LEU A 65 -8.82 0.14 -8.19
N ALA A 66 -9.51 -0.86 -7.65
CA ALA A 66 -8.90 -2.08 -7.12
C ALA A 66 -8.03 -2.83 -8.15
N LEU A 67 -8.29 -2.65 -9.46
CA LEU A 67 -7.45 -3.20 -10.52
C LEU A 67 -6.02 -2.65 -10.48
N VAL A 68 -5.84 -1.38 -10.13
CA VAL A 68 -4.51 -0.77 -9.99
C VAL A 68 -3.82 -1.32 -8.73
N HIS A 69 -4.56 -1.48 -7.64
CA HIS A 69 -4.04 -2.06 -6.40
C HIS A 69 -3.59 -3.53 -6.54
N PHE A 70 -4.20 -4.28 -7.47
CA PHE A 70 -3.82 -5.68 -7.72
C PHE A 70 -2.34 -5.82 -8.09
N VAL A 71 -1.80 -4.90 -8.89
CA VAL A 71 -0.37 -4.87 -9.25
C VAL A 71 0.50 -4.77 -8.00
N TYR A 72 0.14 -3.84 -7.12
CA TYR A 72 0.86 -3.64 -5.87
C TYR A 72 0.87 -4.90 -4.98
N PHE A 73 -0.28 -5.55 -4.81
CA PHE A 73 -0.39 -6.77 -4.01
C PHE A 73 0.41 -7.93 -4.60
N ALA A 74 0.43 -8.06 -5.92
CA ALA A 74 1.21 -9.10 -6.60
C ALA A 74 2.71 -8.94 -6.35
N VAL A 75 3.25 -7.71 -6.48
CA VAL A 75 4.66 -7.43 -6.21
C VAL A 75 4.97 -7.58 -4.72
N LYS A 76 4.11 -7.04 -3.82
CA LYS A 76 4.25 -7.19 -2.36
C LYS A 76 4.40 -8.66 -1.95
N ALA A 77 3.50 -9.53 -2.44
CA ALA A 77 3.52 -10.95 -2.11
C ALA A 77 4.81 -11.65 -2.56
N GLY A 78 5.32 -11.32 -3.76
CA GLY A 78 6.58 -11.87 -4.27
C GLY A 78 7.84 -11.31 -3.60
N ALA A 79 7.80 -10.06 -3.14
CA ALA A 79 8.95 -9.37 -2.58
C ALA A 79 9.18 -9.68 -1.10
N ALA A 80 8.13 -9.93 -0.32
CA ALA A 80 8.20 -10.04 1.14
C ALA A 80 9.24 -11.05 1.64
N GLN A 81 9.24 -12.25 1.06
CA GLN A 81 10.19 -13.31 1.46
C GLN A 81 11.65 -12.94 1.17
N ARG A 82 11.92 -12.29 0.03
CA ARG A 82 13.27 -11.86 -0.34
C ARG A 82 13.75 -10.71 0.53
N TYR A 83 12.87 -9.77 0.89
CA TYR A 83 13.20 -8.73 1.86
C TYR A 83 13.61 -9.32 3.21
N ALA A 84 12.85 -10.28 3.74
CA ALA A 84 13.20 -10.97 4.97
C ALA A 84 14.56 -11.68 4.87
N GLN A 85 14.80 -12.38 3.76
CA GLN A 85 16.06 -13.10 3.53
C GLN A 85 17.26 -12.15 3.49
N TYR A 86 17.20 -11.07 2.71
CA TYR A 86 18.32 -10.12 2.58
C TYR A 86 18.51 -9.29 3.85
N ALA A 87 17.42 -8.90 4.53
CA ALA A 87 17.53 -8.21 5.81
C ALA A 87 18.19 -9.09 6.88
N HIS A 88 17.85 -10.40 6.92
CA HIS A 88 18.43 -11.34 7.89
C HIS A 88 19.88 -11.70 7.57
N SER A 89 20.26 -11.78 6.30
CA SER A 89 21.66 -12.06 5.90
C SER A 89 22.62 -10.87 6.11
N GLY A 90 22.07 -9.66 6.36
CA GLY A 90 22.86 -8.43 6.50
C GLY A 90 23.43 -7.89 5.19
N ASP A 91 23.04 -8.44 4.04
CA ASP A 91 23.51 -8.01 2.72
C ASP A 91 22.74 -6.75 2.27
N GLN A 92 23.18 -5.61 2.79
CA GLN A 92 22.58 -4.30 2.51
C GLN A 92 22.62 -3.92 1.02
N ALA A 93 23.68 -4.34 0.31
CA ALA A 93 23.79 -4.03 -1.12
C ALA A 93 22.71 -4.75 -1.94
N ARG A 94 22.51 -6.05 -1.70
CA ARG A 94 21.44 -6.83 -2.35
C ARG A 94 20.06 -6.37 -1.93
N LEU A 95 19.88 -6.02 -0.65
CA LEU A 95 18.60 -5.47 -0.17
C LEU A 95 18.26 -4.18 -0.90
N ALA A 96 19.21 -3.26 -1.04
CA ALA A 96 19.02 -1.99 -1.72
C ALA A 96 18.78 -2.16 -3.23
N ALA A 97 19.50 -3.07 -3.90
CA ALA A 97 19.29 -3.38 -5.30
C ALA A 97 17.89 -3.97 -5.54
N PHE A 98 17.52 -4.98 -4.76
CA PHE A 98 16.21 -5.61 -4.86
C PHE A 98 15.05 -4.65 -4.54
N ALA A 99 15.23 -3.76 -3.56
CA ALA A 99 14.24 -2.74 -3.23
C ALA A 99 13.95 -1.81 -4.43
N ARG A 100 14.98 -1.42 -5.18
CA ARG A 100 14.82 -0.60 -6.40
C ARG A 100 14.13 -1.36 -7.53
N ASP A 101 14.47 -2.63 -7.72
CA ASP A 101 13.80 -3.47 -8.72
C ASP A 101 12.30 -3.56 -8.43
N THR A 102 11.92 -3.77 -7.17
CA THR A 102 10.51 -3.83 -6.79
C THR A 102 9.77 -2.52 -6.95
N VAL A 103 10.43 -1.36 -6.80
CA VAL A 103 9.84 -0.06 -7.14
C VAL A 103 9.49 -0.02 -8.62
N SER A 104 10.41 -0.41 -9.51
CA SER A 104 10.16 -0.44 -10.95
C SER A 104 9.05 -1.43 -11.33
N TRP A 105 9.06 -2.63 -10.73
CA TRP A 105 8.03 -3.66 -10.96
C TRP A 105 6.64 -3.24 -10.43
N THR A 106 6.59 -2.34 -9.48
CA THR A 106 5.33 -1.80 -8.97
C THR A 106 4.89 -0.60 -9.80
N PHE A 107 5.78 0.34 -10.08
CA PHE A 107 5.45 1.61 -10.70
C PHE A 107 4.95 1.46 -12.14
N TRP A 108 5.73 0.84 -13.02
CA TRP A 108 5.38 0.78 -14.43
C TRP A 108 4.08 0.03 -14.72
N PRO A 109 3.83 -1.16 -14.17
CA PRO A 109 2.56 -1.82 -14.36
C PRO A 109 1.39 -1.09 -13.69
N SER A 110 1.60 -0.42 -12.53
CA SER A 110 0.55 0.39 -11.91
C SER A 110 0.20 1.61 -12.73
N LEU A 111 1.19 2.27 -13.34
CA LEU A 111 0.98 3.40 -14.25
C LEU A 111 0.19 2.95 -15.50
N MET A 112 0.57 1.84 -16.10
CA MET A 112 -0.15 1.25 -17.24
C MET A 112 -1.59 0.89 -16.86
N MET A 113 -1.78 0.20 -15.73
CA MET A 113 -3.11 -0.19 -15.26
C MET A 113 -3.95 1.04 -14.90
N GLY A 114 -3.34 2.06 -14.27
CA GLY A 114 -3.99 3.35 -14.02
C GLY A 114 -4.47 4.02 -15.32
N GLY A 115 -3.63 4.02 -16.36
CA GLY A 115 -4.00 4.48 -17.70
C GLY A 115 -5.19 3.71 -18.28
N VAL A 116 -5.18 2.38 -18.17
CA VAL A 116 -6.30 1.52 -18.61
C VAL A 116 -7.58 1.84 -17.83
N VAL A 117 -7.48 2.00 -16.50
CA VAL A 117 -8.63 2.35 -15.66
C VAL A 117 -9.19 3.72 -16.01
N LEU A 118 -8.34 4.71 -16.34
CA LEU A 118 -8.81 6.03 -16.77
C LEU A 118 -9.44 5.98 -18.18
N LEU A 119 -8.89 5.19 -19.09
CA LEU A 119 -9.43 5.05 -20.45
C LEU A 119 -10.77 4.28 -20.48
N LEU A 120 -10.85 3.21 -19.69
CA LEU A 120 -12.02 2.31 -19.66
C LEU A 120 -12.96 2.58 -18.47
N GLY A 121 -12.64 3.53 -17.60
CA GLY A 121 -13.39 3.79 -16.36
C GLY A 121 -14.85 4.13 -16.61
N GLN A 122 -15.15 4.91 -17.65
CA GLN A 122 -16.53 5.23 -18.03
C GLN A 122 -17.34 3.97 -18.41
N PRO A 123 -16.93 3.14 -19.39
CA PRO A 123 -17.64 1.90 -19.69
C PRO A 123 -17.66 0.90 -18.53
N MET A 124 -16.62 0.86 -17.69
CA MET A 124 -16.61 0.00 -16.50
C MET A 124 -17.65 0.43 -15.48
N LEU A 125 -17.80 1.72 -15.23
CA LEU A 125 -18.84 2.23 -14.33
C LEU A 125 -20.24 2.06 -14.93
N MET A 126 -20.41 2.15 -16.25
CA MET A 126 -21.67 1.83 -16.94
C MET A 126 -22.16 0.41 -16.68
N LEU A 127 -21.27 -0.56 -16.43
CA LEU A 127 -21.69 -1.93 -16.09
C LEU A 127 -22.47 -2.01 -14.77
N PHE A 128 -22.28 -1.04 -13.88
CA PHE A 128 -23.06 -0.91 -12.63
C PHE A 128 -24.37 -0.12 -12.85
N GLY A 129 -24.50 0.60 -13.97
CA GLY A 129 -25.64 1.43 -14.35
C GLY A 129 -25.23 2.87 -14.70
N GLU A 130 -26.06 3.59 -15.46
CA GLU A 130 -25.76 4.95 -15.95
C GLU A 130 -25.45 5.95 -14.83
N ALA A 131 -26.14 5.84 -13.68
CA ALA A 131 -25.94 6.71 -12.52
C ALA A 131 -24.50 6.62 -11.95
N PHE A 132 -23.82 5.50 -12.12
CA PHE A 132 -22.46 5.29 -11.57
C PHE A 132 -21.38 6.01 -12.39
N VAL A 133 -21.68 6.42 -13.61
CA VAL A 133 -20.75 7.21 -14.45
C VAL A 133 -20.40 8.55 -13.80
N ALA A 134 -21.24 9.07 -12.90
CA ALA A 134 -20.94 10.25 -12.10
C ALA A 134 -19.66 10.09 -11.24
N GLY A 135 -19.25 8.86 -10.94
CA GLY A 135 -18.00 8.56 -10.24
C GLY A 135 -16.73 8.62 -11.10
N TYR A 136 -16.86 8.65 -12.44
CA TYR A 136 -15.71 8.65 -13.35
C TYR A 136 -14.68 9.77 -13.08
N PRO A 137 -15.08 11.03 -12.87
CA PRO A 137 -14.11 12.10 -12.58
C PRO A 137 -13.31 11.86 -11.29
N LEU A 138 -13.85 11.13 -10.33
CA LEU A 138 -13.17 10.83 -9.07
C LEU A 138 -12.01 9.84 -9.26
N LEU A 139 -11.99 9.06 -10.34
CA LEU A 139 -10.89 8.17 -10.67
C LEU A 139 -9.58 8.91 -10.88
N PHE A 140 -9.60 10.15 -11.38
CA PHE A 140 -8.36 10.89 -11.67
C PHE A 140 -7.51 11.14 -10.42
N PRO A 141 -8.00 11.80 -9.36
CA PRO A 141 -7.20 11.98 -8.13
C PRO A 141 -6.87 10.66 -7.47
N LEU A 142 -7.76 9.67 -7.47
CA LEU A 142 -7.53 8.37 -6.85
C LEU A 142 -6.43 7.58 -7.57
N VAL A 143 -6.48 7.49 -8.89
CA VAL A 143 -5.41 6.84 -9.70
C VAL A 143 -4.08 7.57 -9.51
N ALA A 144 -4.08 8.90 -9.52
CA ALA A 144 -2.87 9.67 -9.28
C ALA A 144 -2.24 9.33 -7.92
N GLY A 145 -3.04 9.27 -6.83
CA GLY A 145 -2.57 8.88 -5.50
C GLY A 145 -1.94 7.48 -5.49
N VAL A 146 -2.62 6.50 -6.09
CA VAL A 146 -2.13 5.10 -6.13
C VAL A 146 -0.86 4.97 -6.98
N VAL A 147 -0.75 5.69 -8.10
CA VAL A 147 0.46 5.68 -8.94
C VAL A 147 1.63 6.36 -8.22
N ILE A 148 1.40 7.48 -7.51
CA ILE A 148 2.43 8.11 -6.67
C ILE A 148 2.91 7.14 -5.58
N ARG A 149 2.01 6.41 -4.93
CA ARG A 149 2.37 5.38 -3.97
C ARG A 149 3.19 4.25 -4.62
N ALA A 150 2.82 3.83 -5.82
CA ALA A 150 3.56 2.82 -6.57
C ALA A 150 5.00 3.26 -6.89
N ALA A 151 5.27 4.57 -6.99
CA ALA A 151 6.61 5.12 -7.19
C ALA A 151 7.57 4.89 -6.00
N VAL A 152 7.05 4.47 -4.87
CA VAL A 152 7.81 4.08 -3.67
C VAL A 152 7.88 2.55 -3.52
N GLY A 153 7.11 1.79 -4.31
CA GLY A 153 7.05 0.33 -4.27
C GLY A 153 6.47 -0.22 -2.95
N PRO A 154 6.72 -1.50 -2.63
CA PRO A 154 6.21 -2.14 -1.41
C PRO A 154 7.04 -1.79 -0.16
N ALA A 155 7.13 -0.50 0.14
CA ALA A 155 7.96 0.09 1.19
C ALA A 155 7.61 -0.42 2.60
N GLU A 156 6.31 -0.62 2.88
CA GLU A 156 5.89 -1.18 4.17
C GLU A 156 6.37 -2.63 4.36
N SER A 157 6.40 -3.40 3.26
CA SER A 157 6.92 -4.77 3.31
C SER A 157 8.40 -4.79 3.67
N LEU A 158 9.21 -3.89 3.07
CA LEU A 158 10.61 -3.73 3.42
C LEU A 158 10.78 -3.34 4.90
N LEU A 159 10.05 -2.34 5.40
CA LEU A 159 10.13 -1.91 6.80
C LEU A 159 9.73 -3.03 7.76
N THR A 160 8.64 -3.72 7.48
CA THR A 160 8.13 -4.80 8.33
C THR A 160 9.11 -5.97 8.38
N MET A 161 9.64 -6.40 7.23
CA MET A 161 10.59 -7.50 7.14
C MET A 161 11.98 -7.14 7.68
N SER A 162 12.30 -5.85 7.79
CA SER A 162 13.53 -5.34 8.43
C SER A 162 13.39 -5.07 9.94
N GLY A 163 12.29 -5.53 10.58
CA GLY A 163 12.07 -5.38 12.03
C GLY A 163 11.55 -4.01 12.48
N HIS A 164 11.09 -3.15 11.55
CA HIS A 164 10.57 -1.82 11.86
C HIS A 164 9.03 -1.73 11.80
N GLN A 165 8.35 -2.83 12.11
CA GLN A 165 6.89 -2.94 12.04
C GLN A 165 6.14 -1.90 12.90
N ASN A 166 6.68 -1.53 14.07
CA ASN A 166 6.06 -0.52 14.94
C ASN A 166 6.04 0.87 14.29
N VAL A 167 7.12 1.21 13.58
CA VAL A 167 7.20 2.50 12.87
C VAL A 167 6.25 2.49 11.67
N CYS A 168 6.19 1.36 10.96
CA CYS A 168 5.25 1.17 9.87
C CYS A 168 3.79 1.33 10.36
N ALA A 169 3.41 0.70 11.48
CA ALA A 169 2.08 0.85 12.09
C ALA A 169 1.77 2.32 12.45
N ALA A 170 2.75 3.05 13.02
CA ALA A 170 2.57 4.46 13.35
C ALA A 170 2.35 5.33 12.10
N ILE A 171 3.06 5.06 11.00
CA ILE A 171 2.86 5.76 9.71
C ILE A 171 1.46 5.52 9.17
N TYR A 172 1.00 4.26 9.15
CA TYR A 172 -0.35 3.93 8.69
C TYR A 172 -1.44 4.53 9.57
N GLY A 173 -1.24 4.51 10.90
CA GLY A 173 -2.13 5.18 11.84
C GLY A 173 -2.22 6.68 11.61
N ALA A 174 -1.09 7.34 11.37
CA ALA A 174 -1.04 8.76 11.05
C ALA A 174 -1.71 9.09 9.70
N ALA A 175 -1.47 8.27 8.67
CA ALA A 175 -2.10 8.41 7.37
C ALA A 175 -3.63 8.23 7.46
N LEU A 176 -4.10 7.23 8.22
CA LEU A 176 -5.51 7.01 8.48
C LEU A 176 -6.16 8.20 9.22
N ALA A 177 -5.52 8.69 10.27
CA ALA A 177 -6.01 9.86 11.00
C ALA A 177 -6.08 11.10 10.10
N CYS A 178 -5.07 11.30 9.25
CA CYS A 178 -5.04 12.37 8.25
C CYS A 178 -6.17 12.20 7.22
N ASN A 179 -6.39 10.98 6.71
CA ASN A 179 -7.48 10.67 5.77
C ASN A 179 -8.84 11.01 6.38
N ILE A 180 -9.11 10.53 7.61
CA ILE A 180 -10.37 10.80 8.31
C ILE A 180 -10.59 12.30 8.51
N ALA A 181 -9.56 13.02 8.99
CA ALA A 181 -9.63 14.45 9.25
C ALA A 181 -9.87 15.23 7.95
N LEU A 182 -9.11 14.95 6.88
CA LEU A 182 -9.27 15.61 5.59
C LEU A 182 -10.64 15.31 4.97
N THR A 183 -11.09 14.05 5.03
CA THR A 183 -12.40 13.65 4.52
C THR A 183 -13.52 14.38 5.25
N ALA A 184 -13.52 14.41 6.59
CA ALA A 184 -14.51 15.11 7.39
C ALA A 184 -14.52 16.64 7.11
N LEU A 185 -13.36 17.23 6.81
CA LEU A 185 -13.22 18.65 6.49
C LEU A 185 -13.68 18.98 5.07
N LEU A 186 -13.39 18.11 4.09
CA LEU A 186 -13.61 18.38 2.68
C LEU A 186 -15.01 17.92 2.18
N ILE A 187 -15.63 16.92 2.81
CA ILE A 187 -16.99 16.46 2.43
C ILE A 187 -18.00 17.61 2.41
N PRO A 188 -18.12 18.46 3.44
CA PRO A 188 -19.14 19.49 3.44
C PRO A 188 -19.00 20.54 2.33
N VAL A 189 -17.76 20.71 1.81
CA VAL A 189 -17.44 21.74 0.80
C VAL A 189 -17.43 21.17 -0.61
N LEU A 190 -16.88 19.98 -0.79
CA LEU A 190 -16.57 19.37 -2.10
C LEU A 190 -17.35 18.07 -2.38
N GLY A 191 -18.12 17.58 -1.41
CA GLY A 191 -18.86 16.32 -1.57
C GLY A 191 -17.91 15.15 -1.86
N LEU A 192 -18.25 14.28 -2.82
CA LEU A 192 -17.45 13.12 -3.23
C LEU A 192 -16.05 13.49 -3.73
N TRP A 193 -15.88 14.65 -4.34
CA TRP A 193 -14.56 15.17 -4.72
C TRP A 193 -13.65 15.38 -3.51
N GLY A 194 -14.23 15.88 -2.41
CA GLY A 194 -13.50 16.05 -1.15
C GLY A 194 -12.95 14.75 -0.60
N VAL A 195 -13.76 13.67 -0.69
CA VAL A 195 -13.34 12.33 -0.28
C VAL A 195 -12.20 11.81 -1.15
N ALA A 196 -12.36 11.89 -2.48
CA ALA A 196 -11.35 11.40 -3.43
C ALA A 196 -10.01 12.15 -3.27
N LEU A 197 -10.03 13.46 -3.05
CA LEU A 197 -8.85 14.26 -2.79
C LEU A 197 -8.23 13.93 -1.44
N ALA A 198 -9.02 13.78 -0.38
CA ALA A 198 -8.53 13.41 0.95
C ALA A 198 -7.82 12.06 0.93
N THR A 199 -8.42 11.07 0.24
CA THR A 199 -7.83 9.74 0.07
C THR A 199 -6.54 9.80 -0.73
N ALA A 200 -6.50 10.53 -1.85
CA ALA A 200 -5.29 10.71 -2.63
C ALA A 200 -4.16 11.38 -1.83
N LEU A 201 -4.46 12.44 -1.09
CA LEU A 201 -3.49 13.15 -0.25
C LEU A 201 -2.98 12.28 0.91
N ALA A 202 -3.85 11.50 1.56
CA ALA A 202 -3.45 10.59 2.62
C ALA A 202 -2.52 9.48 2.11
N ILE A 203 -2.78 8.93 0.92
CA ILE A 203 -1.93 7.94 0.25
C ILE A 203 -0.57 8.58 -0.13
N CYS A 204 -0.55 9.80 -0.61
CA CYS A 204 0.69 10.51 -0.90
C CYS A 204 1.51 10.78 0.38
N LEU A 205 0.86 11.16 1.47
CA LEU A 205 1.51 11.35 2.78
C LEU A 205 2.10 10.03 3.28
N GLU A 206 1.34 8.94 3.23
CA GLU A 206 1.81 7.60 3.57
C GLU A 206 3.09 7.25 2.78
N ALA A 207 3.03 7.38 1.44
CA ALA A 207 4.16 7.08 0.57
C ALA A 207 5.40 7.92 0.90
N ALA A 208 5.23 9.21 1.14
CA ALA A 208 6.31 10.12 1.50
C ALA A 208 6.93 9.76 2.87
N LEU A 209 6.11 9.44 3.87
CA LEU A 209 6.58 9.03 5.20
C LEU A 209 7.33 7.69 5.15
N LEU A 210 6.81 6.70 4.41
CA LEU A 210 7.47 5.42 4.21
C LEU A 210 8.83 5.60 3.53
N ALA A 211 8.90 6.35 2.43
CA ALA A 211 10.15 6.62 1.72
C ALA A 211 11.17 7.34 2.61
N TYR A 212 10.72 8.37 3.36
CA TYR A 212 11.57 9.12 4.29
C TYR A 212 12.14 8.23 5.40
N VAL A 213 11.30 7.39 6.01
CA VAL A 213 11.74 6.52 7.12
C VAL A 213 12.69 5.43 6.63
N ILE A 214 12.46 4.85 5.45
CA ILE A 214 13.38 3.87 4.84
C ILE A 214 14.73 4.53 4.56
N TRP A 215 14.72 5.71 3.97
CA TRP A 215 15.96 6.45 3.74
C TRP A 215 16.72 6.74 5.04
N ARG A 216 16.03 7.19 6.09
CA ARG A 216 16.63 7.53 7.39
C ARG A 216 17.12 6.32 8.17
N ARG A 217 16.43 5.18 8.09
CA ARG A 217 16.71 3.99 8.91
C ARG A 217 17.56 2.94 8.20
N LEU A 218 17.35 2.77 6.91
CA LEU A 218 18.02 1.73 6.12
C LEU A 218 19.02 2.31 5.11
N GLY A 219 19.08 3.63 4.93
CA GLY A 219 19.92 4.28 3.92
C GLY A 219 19.52 3.99 2.48
N ILE A 220 18.35 3.38 2.26
CA ILE A 220 17.88 2.95 0.95
C ILE A 220 16.92 3.99 0.40
N LEU A 221 17.22 4.53 -0.79
CA LEU A 221 16.33 5.45 -1.49
C LEU A 221 15.33 4.65 -2.34
N MET A 222 14.12 4.47 -1.82
CA MET A 222 13.01 3.81 -2.54
C MET A 222 12.20 4.85 -3.29
N PHE A 223 12.63 5.18 -4.49
CA PHE A 223 11.89 6.07 -5.39
C PHE A 223 12.23 5.77 -6.83
N ILE A 224 11.26 5.84 -7.75
CA ILE A 224 11.43 5.47 -9.16
C ILE A 224 12.51 6.31 -9.89
N LEU A 225 12.72 7.55 -9.48
CA LEU A 225 13.75 8.44 -10.04
C LEU A 225 15.07 8.40 -9.27
N ALA A 226 15.25 7.47 -8.31
CA ALA A 226 16.49 7.36 -7.59
C ALA A 226 17.64 6.96 -8.54
N PRO A 227 18.81 7.62 -8.44
CA PRO A 227 19.96 7.28 -9.28
C PRO A 227 20.36 5.82 -9.06
N GLN A 228 20.62 5.12 -10.16
CA GLN A 228 21.14 3.75 -10.07
C GLN A 228 22.58 3.80 -9.52
N PRO A 229 22.95 2.93 -8.58
CA PRO A 229 24.34 2.83 -8.15
C PRO A 229 25.18 2.46 -9.36
N THR A 230 26.29 3.18 -9.55
CA THR A 230 27.26 2.80 -10.57
C THR A 230 27.85 1.42 -10.20
N PRO A 231 28.18 0.57 -11.18
CA PRO A 231 28.74 -0.76 -10.93
C PRO A 231 29.98 -0.81 -10.03
N LYS A 232 30.60 0.35 -9.76
CA LYS A 232 31.78 0.50 -8.87
C LYS A 232 31.44 0.50 -7.36
N GLU A 233 30.18 0.73 -6.98
CA GLU A 233 29.76 0.72 -5.55
C GLU A 233 29.18 -0.63 -5.12
N ALA A 234 29.08 -1.59 -6.04
CA ALA A 234 28.52 -2.94 -5.79
C ALA A 234 29.63 -4.02 -5.72
N ALA A 235 30.91 -3.67 -5.79
CA ALA A 235 32.07 -4.54 -5.64
C ALA A 235 32.79 -4.25 -4.33
#